data_d2892a6d033649c24155f3851529c847
#
_entry.id   d2892a6d033649c24155f3851529c847
#
_cell.length_a   1.000
_cell.length_b   1.000
_cell.length_c   1.000
_cell.angle_alpha   90.00
_cell.angle_beta   90.00
_cell.angle_gamma   90.00
#
_symmetry.space_group_name_H-M   'P 1'
#
loop_
_entity.id
_entity.type
_entity.pdbx_description
1 polymer ?
#
loop_
_entity_poly.entity_id
_entity_poly.type
_entity_poly.pdbx_seq_one_letter_code
_entity_poly.pdbx_strand_id
1 'polypeptide(L)' 'MTQEKANKIFATELGQQLNVIYVTSDDQPFIRYEEAALHTNELLNADPENFVDTSITEWYPED' A
#
# COMPACT_ATOMS: atom_id res chain seq x y z
N MET A 1 -1.37 6.78 4.83
CA MET A 1 0.03 6.39 5.14
C MET A 1 0.87 7.63 5.37
N THR A 2 1.76 7.59 6.32
CA THR A 2 2.75 8.64 6.55
C THR A 2 4.14 8.05 6.36
N GLN A 3 5.15 8.89 6.17
CA GLN A 3 6.53 8.42 6.03
C GLN A 3 6.98 7.68 7.31
N GLU A 4 6.53 8.13 8.47
CA GLU A 4 6.82 7.46 9.72
C GLU A 4 6.31 6.02 9.76
N LYS A 5 5.08 5.81 9.31
CA LYS A 5 4.50 4.47 9.22
C LYS A 5 5.22 3.61 8.19
N ALA A 6 5.55 4.20 7.04
CA ALA A 6 6.31 3.50 6.01
C ALA A 6 7.67 3.08 6.54
N ASN A 7 8.36 3.95 7.26
CA ASN A 7 9.66 3.65 7.86
C ASN A 7 9.59 2.49 8.85
N LYS A 8 8.50 2.41 9.63
CA LYS A 8 8.29 1.29 10.55
C LYS A 8 8.15 -0.04 9.81
N ILE A 9 7.47 -0.03 8.65
CA ILE A 9 7.34 -1.22 7.82
C ILE A 9 8.70 -1.63 7.26
N PHE A 10 9.48 -0.68 6.74
CA PHE A 10 10.81 -0.96 6.21
C PHE A 10 11.81 -1.37 7.28
N ALA A 11 11.56 -1.05 8.55
CA ALA A 11 12.41 -1.45 9.66
C ALA A 11 12.23 -2.90 10.08
N THR A 12 11.14 -3.56 9.65
CA THR A 12 10.92 -4.99 9.95
C THR A 12 11.92 -5.85 9.18
N GLU A 13 12.10 -7.10 9.62
CA GLU A 13 12.98 -8.04 8.93
C GLU A 13 12.65 -8.19 7.45
N LEU A 14 11.37 -8.36 7.14
CA LEU A 14 10.91 -8.44 5.76
C LEU A 14 11.09 -7.11 5.04
N GLY A 15 10.75 -6.01 5.73
CA GLY A 15 10.82 -4.67 5.16
C GLY A 15 12.22 -4.25 4.75
N GLN A 16 13.25 -4.73 5.45
CA GLN A 16 14.65 -4.42 5.11
C GLN A 16 15.07 -4.98 3.76
N GLN A 17 14.34 -5.94 3.23
CA GLN A 17 14.58 -6.53 1.92
C GLN A 17 13.82 -5.82 0.80
N LEU A 18 12.96 -4.86 1.17
CA LEU A 18 12.10 -4.16 0.22
C LEU A 18 12.67 -2.79 -0.14
N ASN A 19 12.47 -2.39 -1.40
CA ASN A 19 12.84 -1.07 -1.89
C ASN A 19 11.63 -0.14 -2.01
N VAL A 20 10.43 -0.71 -2.02
CA VAL A 20 9.19 0.02 -2.20
C VAL A 20 8.03 -0.76 -1.60
N ILE A 21 7.02 -0.03 -1.10
CA ILE A 21 5.73 -0.61 -0.75
C ILE A 21 4.64 0.12 -1.52
N TYR A 22 3.55 -0.57 -1.80
CA TYR A 22 2.40 -0.04 -2.53
C TYR A 22 1.25 0.13 -1.56
N VAL A 23 0.69 1.33 -1.49
CA VAL A 23 -0.38 1.66 -0.54
C VAL A 23 -1.64 2.00 -1.30
N THR A 24 -2.72 1.30 -0.97
CA THR A 24 -4.03 1.51 -1.59
C THR A 24 -4.76 2.69 -0.98
N SER A 25 -5.89 3.07 -1.57
CA SER A 25 -6.67 4.23 -1.13
C SER A 25 -7.25 4.08 0.28
N ASP A 26 -7.38 2.83 0.77
CA ASP A 26 -7.81 2.54 2.14
C ASP A 26 -6.64 2.44 3.12
N ASP A 27 -5.46 2.92 2.72
CA ASP A 27 -4.26 2.99 3.54
C ASP A 27 -3.68 1.62 3.92
N GLN A 28 -3.87 0.61 3.07
CA GLN A 28 -3.31 -0.72 3.29
C GLN A 28 -2.01 -0.90 2.51
N PRO A 29 -0.94 -1.36 3.17
CA PRO A 29 0.35 -1.57 2.49
C PRO A 29 0.42 -2.96 1.85
N PHE A 30 1.09 -3.02 0.70
CA PHE A 30 1.34 -4.28 -0.03
C PHE A 30 2.77 -4.29 -0.54
N ILE A 31 3.33 -5.49 -0.63
CA ILE A 31 4.69 -5.71 -1.11
C ILE A 31 4.74 -5.65 -2.64
N ARG A 32 3.67 -6.10 -3.30
CA ARG A 32 3.60 -6.18 -4.76
C ARG A 32 2.45 -5.34 -5.29
N TYR A 33 2.70 -4.68 -6.41
CA TYR A 33 1.68 -3.88 -7.08
C TYR A 33 0.44 -4.71 -7.43
N GLU A 34 0.64 -5.93 -7.92
CA GLU A 34 -0.44 -6.84 -8.29
C GLU A 34 -1.40 -7.11 -7.13
N GLU A 35 -0.84 -7.30 -5.93
CA GLU A 35 -1.64 -7.53 -4.73
C GLU A 35 -2.43 -6.28 -4.34
N ALA A 36 -1.80 -5.11 -4.44
CA ALA A 36 -2.47 -3.84 -4.18
C ALA A 36 -3.61 -3.59 -5.18
N ALA A 37 -3.38 -3.90 -6.45
CA ALA A 37 -4.39 -3.74 -7.50
C ALA A 37 -5.58 -4.68 -7.28
N LEU A 38 -5.31 -5.92 -6.90
CA LEU A 38 -6.36 -6.89 -6.61
C LEU A 38 -7.21 -6.45 -5.41
N HIS A 39 -6.55 -5.99 -4.36
CA HIS A 39 -7.24 -5.48 -3.17
C HIS A 39 -8.12 -4.27 -3.52
N THR A 40 -7.61 -3.35 -4.32
CA THR A 40 -8.35 -2.18 -4.77
C THR A 40 -9.61 -2.58 -5.56
N ASN A 41 -9.47 -3.57 -6.45
CA ASN A 41 -10.61 -4.09 -7.21
C ASN A 41 -11.65 -4.73 -6.30
N GLU A 42 -11.23 -5.47 -5.28
CA GLU A 42 -12.13 -6.07 -4.31
C GLU A 42 -12.90 -5.02 -3.51
N LEU A 43 -12.23 -3.95 -3.08
CA LEU A 43 -12.87 -2.85 -2.38
C LEU A 43 -13.90 -2.15 -3.26
N LEU A 44 -13.54 -1.89 -4.51
CA LEU A 44 -14.41 -1.23 -5.46
C LEU A 44 -15.66 -2.05 -5.74
N ASN A 45 -15.52 -3.38 -5.85
CA ASN A 45 -16.64 -4.28 -6.07
C ASN A 45 -17.53 -4.45 -4.83
N ALA A 46 -16.91 -4.43 -3.63
CA ALA A 46 -17.63 -4.59 -2.38
C ALA A 46 -18.40 -3.34 -1.96
N ASP A 47 -17.82 -2.16 -2.20
CA ASP A 47 -18.41 -0.90 -1.77
C ASP A 47 -18.07 0.22 -2.76
N PRO A 48 -18.69 0.22 -3.94
CA PRO A 48 -18.37 1.21 -4.99
C PRO A 48 -18.80 2.63 -4.63
N GLU A 49 -19.62 2.82 -3.61
CA GLU A 49 -20.02 4.16 -3.18
C GLU A 49 -18.94 4.85 -2.36
N ASN A 50 -18.21 4.08 -1.54
CA ASN A 50 -17.18 4.62 -0.65
C ASN A 50 -15.75 4.48 -1.20
N PHE A 51 -15.52 3.49 -2.07
CA PHE A 51 -14.18 3.21 -2.60
C PHE A 51 -14.14 3.42 -4.12
N VAL A 52 -14.27 4.68 -4.53
CA VAL A 52 -14.19 5.07 -5.95
C VAL A 52 -12.77 5.44 -6.37
N ASP A 53 -11.90 5.75 -5.40
CA ASP A 53 -10.51 6.06 -5.65
C ASP A 53 -9.70 4.79 -5.81
N THR A 54 -9.17 4.56 -7.01
CA THR A 54 -8.37 3.37 -7.34
C THR A 54 -6.87 3.65 -7.35
N SER A 55 -6.45 4.80 -6.84
CA SER A 55 -5.03 5.17 -6.84
C SER A 55 -4.23 4.30 -5.89
N ILE A 56 -3.02 3.95 -6.34
CA ILE A 56 -2.05 3.19 -5.57
C ILE A 56 -0.79 4.05 -5.52
N THR A 57 -0.31 4.34 -4.32
CA THR A 57 0.88 5.17 -4.13
C THR A 57 2.08 4.31 -3.79
N GLU A 58 3.24 4.69 -4.30
CA GLU A 58 4.50 4.04 -3.99
C GLU A 58 5.17 4.79 -2.83
N TRP A 59 5.66 4.04 -1.84
CA TRP A 59 6.40 4.58 -0.71
C TRP A 59 7.78 3.94 -0.64
N TYR A 60 8.78 4.76 -0.38
CA TYR A 60 10.17 4.35 -0.35
C TYR A 60 10.74 4.54 1.05
N PRO A 61 11.76 3.74 1.45
CA PRO A 61 12.39 3.95 2.73
C PRO A 61 13.13 5.28 2.74
N GLU A 62 13.04 5.97 3.86
CA GLU A 62 13.79 7.22 4.07
C GLU A 62 15.19 6.87 4.54
N ASP A 63 16.19 7.50 3.91
CA ASP A 63 17.59 7.29 4.29
C ASP A 63 17.95 8.00 5.59
#